data_e5e264514c34ae545f1e4170314f5cf3
#
_entry.id   e5e264514c34ae545f1e4170314f5cf3
#
_cell.length_a   1.000
_cell.length_b   1.000
_cell.length_c   1.000
_cell.angle_alpha   90.00
_cell.angle_beta   90.00
_cell.angle_gamma   90.00
#
_symmetry.space_group_name_H-M   'P 1'
#
loop_
_entity.id
_entity.type
_entity.pdbx_description
1 polymer ?
#
loop_
_entity_poly.entity_id
_entity_poly.type
_entity_poly.pdbx_seq_one_letter_code
_entity_poly.pdbx_strand_id
1 'polypeptide(L)'
;MLFNATQAEETRVAIVDGQKLVDIDIETAGHEQHKSNIYKGIITRIEPSLEACFVDYGEERHGFLPFKEVSRSYFNKDVDVHTCTIREALREGQEILVQVEKEERGNKGAALTTFISLAGRYLVLMPKNPRGGGGSRRIEGEERQELRHLIEELKLPQGMSVIARTAGIGRTIEELQWDLDYLLKLWNAICDAATPEYELVRDENGHRVVSYVTDPVVNGQKLRRVNPAPFLIVEESALVIRAIRDYFQPEVGEILVDTDEIYDQARQFMLNVMPDMVGRVKRYREETPLFSRFQIEHQIETAYSRTVTLPSGGAIVIDHTEALVAIDVNSARATRGADIEETAFRTNCEAADEIARQMRLRDLGGLVVIDFIDMEDARNQRAIELRMKDALKDDRARVQMAKISRFGLMELSRQRLRPALSEGHHITCPRCNGLGVIRDTESSALQVLRIIQEEATKDGTGAIHAQVPVDVATYLLNEKRTEIAKIEQRNRIPVILIPNTVLETPHYHIERIRANDERMEDDVASYKRAEDIQPVSTDPYALKSDENKPARPKQVPVIKNITRDTPAPAHVERKKEEEKKEPPAAK
;
A
#
# COMPACT_ATOMS: atom_id res chain seq x y z
N MET A 1 -18.31 5.94 -13.28
CA MET A 1 -17.46 6.19 -12.10
C MET A 1 -18.25 7.05 -11.12
N LEU A 2 -18.15 6.74 -9.84
CA LEU A 2 -18.87 7.43 -8.76
C LEU A 2 -17.86 8.02 -7.79
N PHE A 3 -18.00 9.30 -7.45
CA PHE A 3 -17.15 9.99 -6.48
C PHE A 3 -18.00 10.39 -5.29
N ASN A 4 -17.68 9.84 -4.12
CA ASN A 4 -18.33 10.16 -2.87
C ASN A 4 -17.31 10.81 -1.92
N ALA A 5 -17.54 12.06 -1.59
CA ALA A 5 -16.73 12.88 -0.70
C ALA A 5 -17.61 13.72 0.25
N THR A 6 -18.80 13.22 0.57
CA THR A 6 -19.72 13.87 1.50
C THR A 6 -19.16 13.93 2.92
N GLN A 7 -18.34 12.96 3.30
CA GLN A 7 -17.64 12.94 4.58
C GLN A 7 -16.24 13.57 4.40
N ALA A 8 -15.90 14.54 5.24
CA ALA A 8 -14.63 15.25 5.16
C ALA A 8 -13.42 14.34 5.49
N GLU A 9 -13.68 13.27 6.25
CA GLU A 9 -12.67 12.31 6.69
C GLU A 9 -12.31 11.29 5.62
N GLU A 10 -13.15 11.13 4.58
CA GLU A 10 -13.00 10.03 3.63
C GLU A 10 -13.46 10.44 2.22
N THR A 11 -12.62 10.18 1.22
CA THR A 11 -12.98 10.29 -0.19
C THR A 11 -12.98 8.91 -0.82
N ARG A 12 -14.10 8.50 -1.44
CA ARG A 12 -14.27 7.19 -2.06
C ARG A 12 -14.55 7.32 -3.55
N VAL A 13 -13.89 6.51 -4.35
CA VAL A 13 -14.10 6.43 -5.80
C VAL A 13 -14.46 5.01 -6.17
N ALA A 14 -15.64 4.80 -6.73
CA ALA A 14 -16.12 3.51 -7.17
C ALA A 14 -16.26 3.44 -8.69
N ILE A 15 -15.88 2.30 -9.28
CA ILE A 15 -16.17 1.96 -10.66
C ILE A 15 -17.26 0.90 -10.64
N VAL A 16 -18.36 1.17 -11.33
CA VAL A 16 -19.51 0.29 -11.34
C VAL A 16 -19.90 -0.07 -12.77
N ASP A 17 -20.38 -1.29 -12.95
CA ASP A 17 -21.08 -1.76 -14.13
C ASP A 17 -22.51 -2.10 -13.74
N GLY A 18 -23.45 -1.20 -14.09
CA GLY A 18 -24.80 -1.22 -13.54
C GLY A 18 -24.78 -1.09 -12.00
N GLN A 19 -25.22 -2.14 -11.31
CA GLN A 19 -25.22 -2.23 -9.84
C GLN A 19 -24.06 -3.11 -9.28
N LYS A 20 -23.15 -3.55 -10.14
CA LYS A 20 -22.01 -4.37 -9.74
C LYS A 20 -20.78 -3.49 -9.51
N LEU A 21 -20.23 -3.55 -8.31
CA LEU A 21 -18.97 -2.89 -7.99
C LEU A 21 -17.80 -3.63 -8.66
N VAL A 22 -17.05 -2.93 -9.51
CA VAL A 22 -15.91 -3.47 -10.26
C VAL A 22 -14.58 -3.16 -9.59
N ASP A 23 -14.42 -1.91 -9.14
CA ASP A 23 -13.21 -1.43 -8.45
C ASP A 23 -13.57 -0.32 -7.46
N ILE A 24 -12.80 -0.17 -6.39
CA ILE A 24 -12.98 0.88 -5.40
C ILE A 24 -11.62 1.40 -4.93
N ASP A 25 -11.55 2.70 -4.71
CA ASP A 25 -10.41 3.40 -4.13
C ASP A 25 -10.90 4.28 -2.99
N ILE A 26 -10.21 4.22 -1.84
CA ILE A 26 -10.58 4.94 -0.64
C ILE A 26 -9.36 5.68 -0.12
N GLU A 27 -9.51 6.95 0.20
CA GLU A 27 -8.50 7.79 0.81
C GLU A 27 -9.08 8.44 2.06
N THR A 28 -8.43 8.22 3.19
CA THR A 28 -8.84 8.73 4.50
C THR A 28 -7.96 9.90 4.90
N ALA A 29 -8.55 10.98 5.38
CA ALA A 29 -7.82 12.13 5.89
C ALA A 29 -6.88 11.72 7.03
N GLY A 30 -5.60 12.09 6.93
CA GLY A 30 -4.57 11.68 7.88
C GLY A 30 -3.84 10.37 7.56
N HIS A 31 -4.30 9.60 6.57
CA HIS A 31 -3.62 8.45 6.00
C HIS A 31 -3.43 8.62 4.49
N GLU A 32 -2.91 9.79 4.12
CA GLU A 32 -2.65 10.11 2.71
C GLU A 32 -1.57 9.19 2.15
N GLN A 33 -1.74 8.77 0.90
CA GLN A 33 -0.77 7.90 0.24
C GLN A 33 0.43 8.73 -0.21
N HIS A 34 1.62 8.35 0.24
CA HIS A 34 2.89 9.00 -0.15
C HIS A 34 3.51 8.38 -1.40
N LYS A 35 2.92 7.32 -1.94
CA LYS A 35 3.40 6.66 -3.16
C LYS A 35 3.45 7.64 -4.31
N SER A 36 4.56 7.60 -5.05
CA SER A 36 4.91 8.51 -6.13
C SER A 36 5.32 9.92 -5.70
N ASN A 37 5.17 10.31 -4.44
CA ASN A 37 5.70 11.59 -3.93
C ASN A 37 7.22 11.67 -4.14
N ILE A 38 7.70 12.85 -4.45
CA ILE A 38 9.11 13.11 -4.75
C ILE A 38 9.68 14.04 -3.68
N TYR A 39 10.75 13.58 -3.05
CA TYR A 39 11.43 14.27 -1.96
C TYR A 39 12.90 14.54 -2.29
N LYS A 40 13.43 15.59 -1.70
CA LYS A 40 14.86 15.78 -1.52
C LYS A 40 15.23 15.17 -0.17
N GLY A 41 15.94 14.03 -0.17
CA GLY A 41 16.33 13.31 1.04
C GLY A 41 17.82 13.38 1.32
N ILE A 42 18.24 12.89 2.50
CA ILE A 42 19.64 12.78 2.95
C ILE A 42 19.94 11.33 3.31
N ILE A 43 21.03 10.77 2.80
CA ILE A 43 21.51 9.45 3.20
C ILE A 43 21.99 9.53 4.66
N THR A 44 21.33 8.81 5.56
CA THR A 44 21.69 8.80 7.00
C THR A 44 22.62 7.66 7.35
N ARG A 45 22.44 6.49 6.70
CA ARG A 45 23.23 5.31 6.97
C ARG A 45 23.35 4.43 5.73
N ILE A 46 24.54 3.89 5.50
CA ILE A 46 24.83 2.92 4.45
C ILE A 46 25.02 1.54 5.08
N GLU A 47 24.25 0.55 4.63
CA GLU A 47 24.27 -0.82 5.13
C GLU A 47 24.71 -1.80 4.02
N PRO A 48 25.99 -2.13 3.93
CA PRO A 48 26.52 -2.99 2.86
C PRO A 48 25.96 -4.42 2.91
N SER A 49 25.63 -4.92 4.11
CA SER A 49 25.07 -6.27 4.28
C SER A 49 23.70 -6.44 3.60
N LEU A 50 22.98 -5.32 3.40
CA LEU A 50 21.68 -5.27 2.72
C LEU A 50 21.79 -4.72 1.29
N GLU A 51 22.99 -4.33 0.84
CA GLU A 51 23.20 -3.58 -0.40
C GLU A 51 22.21 -2.40 -0.53
N ALA A 52 22.04 -1.62 0.55
CA ALA A 52 21.07 -0.56 0.65
C ALA A 52 21.55 0.58 1.53
N CYS A 53 20.90 1.73 1.43
CA CYS A 53 21.06 2.82 2.36
C CYS A 53 19.69 3.26 2.93
N PHE A 54 19.75 3.92 4.10
CA PHE A 54 18.61 4.55 4.73
C PHE A 54 18.66 6.04 4.45
N VAL A 55 17.50 6.60 4.10
CA VAL A 55 17.35 7.99 3.70
C VAL A 55 16.33 8.67 4.60
N ASP A 56 16.72 9.78 5.23
CA ASP A 56 15.78 10.70 5.85
C ASP A 56 15.17 11.56 4.72
N TYR A 57 13.88 11.39 4.48
CA TYR A 57 13.12 12.14 3.48
C TYR A 57 12.06 13.05 4.12
N GLY A 58 12.11 13.17 5.47
CA GLY A 58 11.28 14.12 6.23
C GLY A 58 10.03 13.51 6.85
N GLU A 59 9.76 12.22 6.64
CA GLU A 59 8.69 11.48 7.29
C GLU A 59 9.15 10.88 8.63
N GLU A 60 8.25 10.25 9.38
CA GLU A 60 8.56 9.71 10.71
C GLU A 60 9.65 8.64 10.67
N ARG A 61 9.65 7.82 9.63
CA ARG A 61 10.61 6.71 9.44
C ARG A 61 11.52 6.97 8.27
N HIS A 62 12.76 6.51 8.38
CA HIS A 62 13.70 6.57 7.26
C HIS A 62 13.28 5.58 6.17
N GLY A 63 13.36 6.02 4.92
CA GLY A 63 13.08 5.18 3.77
C GLY A 63 14.26 4.25 3.44
N PHE A 64 13.94 3.09 2.89
CA PHE A 64 14.89 2.08 2.44
C PHE A 64 15.17 2.25 0.94
N LEU A 65 16.44 2.50 0.58
CA LEU A 65 16.87 2.69 -0.80
C LEU A 65 17.88 1.59 -1.19
N PRO A 66 17.46 0.57 -1.97
CA PRO A 66 18.36 -0.45 -2.48
C PRO A 66 19.40 0.13 -3.45
N PHE A 67 20.61 -0.38 -3.46
CA PHE A 67 21.69 0.10 -4.34
C PHE A 67 21.33 0.02 -5.83
N LYS A 68 20.61 -1.02 -6.24
CA LYS A 68 20.07 -1.18 -7.61
C LYS A 68 19.09 -0.09 -8.04
N GLU A 69 18.46 0.60 -7.07
CA GLU A 69 17.52 1.69 -7.30
C GLU A 69 18.20 3.07 -7.27
N VAL A 70 19.53 3.10 -7.14
CA VAL A 70 20.32 4.35 -7.18
C VAL A 70 20.82 4.61 -8.59
N SER A 71 20.46 5.78 -9.14
CA SER A 71 20.96 6.24 -10.44
C SER A 71 22.46 6.51 -10.37
N ARG A 72 23.17 6.11 -11.40
CA ARG A 72 24.62 6.31 -11.55
C ARG A 72 25.06 7.78 -11.46
N SER A 73 24.13 8.72 -11.71
CA SER A 73 24.40 10.15 -11.58
C SER A 73 24.75 10.61 -10.15
N TYR A 74 24.46 9.78 -9.15
CA TYR A 74 24.77 10.04 -7.74
C TYR A 74 26.08 9.39 -7.27
N PHE A 75 26.70 8.56 -8.09
CA PHE A 75 27.93 7.87 -7.73
C PHE A 75 29.11 8.86 -7.66
N ASN A 76 30.04 8.59 -6.77
CA ASN A 76 31.30 9.34 -6.69
C ASN A 76 32.04 9.28 -8.03
N LYS A 77 32.71 10.38 -8.41
CA LYS A 77 33.34 10.54 -9.74
C LYS A 77 34.52 9.59 -10.00
N ASP A 78 35.15 9.07 -8.94
CA ASP A 78 36.38 8.32 -9.03
C ASP A 78 36.20 6.79 -8.94
N VAL A 79 34.97 6.30 -9.13
CA VAL A 79 34.60 4.89 -8.89
C VAL A 79 34.21 4.19 -10.19
N ASP A 80 34.67 2.96 -10.38
CA ASP A 80 34.22 2.13 -11.51
C ASP A 80 32.76 1.72 -11.30
N VAL A 81 31.91 2.23 -12.17
CA VAL A 81 30.45 2.08 -12.12
C VAL A 81 29.96 0.62 -12.20
N HIS A 82 30.81 -0.32 -12.66
CA HIS A 82 30.43 -1.71 -12.87
C HIS A 82 30.79 -2.64 -11.71
N THR A 83 31.78 -2.27 -10.90
CA THR A 83 32.38 -3.14 -9.87
C THR A 83 32.29 -2.54 -8.46
N CYS A 84 31.88 -1.27 -8.33
CA CYS A 84 31.89 -0.56 -7.06
C CYS A 84 30.87 -1.11 -6.05
N THR A 85 31.27 -1.09 -4.80
CA THR A 85 30.40 -1.35 -3.66
C THR A 85 29.59 -0.09 -3.31
N ILE A 86 28.48 -0.26 -2.57
CA ILE A 86 27.62 0.87 -2.15
C ILE A 86 28.39 1.90 -1.32
N ARG A 87 29.37 1.49 -0.50
CA ARG A 87 30.22 2.41 0.30
C ARG A 87 31.17 3.25 -0.53
N GLU A 88 31.63 2.71 -1.64
CA GLU A 88 32.51 3.45 -2.57
C GLU A 88 31.69 4.43 -3.42
N ALA A 89 30.49 4.02 -3.80
CA ALA A 89 29.61 4.79 -4.67
C ALA A 89 28.93 5.98 -3.98
N LEU A 90 28.54 5.83 -2.69
CA LEU A 90 27.70 6.80 -1.96
C LEU A 90 28.39 7.25 -0.67
N ARG A 91 27.93 8.39 -0.11
CA ARG A 91 28.40 8.93 1.17
C ARG A 91 27.23 9.22 2.10
N GLU A 92 27.43 8.99 3.39
CA GLU A 92 26.50 9.47 4.43
C GLU A 92 26.48 11.02 4.44
N GLY A 93 25.31 11.60 4.64
CA GLY A 93 25.09 13.04 4.51
C GLY A 93 24.89 13.54 3.06
N GLN A 94 24.99 12.65 2.06
CA GLN A 94 24.76 13.00 0.66
C GLN A 94 23.26 13.27 0.44
N GLU A 95 22.96 14.39 -0.23
CA GLU A 95 21.61 14.71 -0.64
C GLU A 95 21.26 14.02 -1.95
N ILE A 96 20.06 13.47 -2.01
CA ILE A 96 19.55 12.75 -3.17
C ILE A 96 18.08 13.07 -3.42
N LEU A 97 17.69 13.03 -4.70
CA LEU A 97 16.29 13.10 -5.11
C LEU A 97 15.71 11.68 -5.10
N VAL A 98 14.66 11.46 -4.34
CA VAL A 98 14.03 10.14 -4.19
C VAL A 98 12.54 10.22 -4.43
N GLN A 99 11.99 9.13 -4.93
CA GLN A 99 10.55 8.92 -5.09
C GLN A 99 10.13 7.70 -4.26
N VAL A 100 8.98 7.77 -3.63
CA VAL A 100 8.39 6.63 -2.91
C VAL A 100 7.85 5.62 -3.93
N GLU A 101 8.44 4.45 -3.98
CA GLU A 101 7.98 3.33 -4.83
C GLU A 101 6.91 2.50 -4.14
N LYS A 102 7.09 2.24 -2.83
CA LYS A 102 6.16 1.47 -2.00
C LYS A 102 5.99 2.15 -0.66
N GLU A 103 4.75 2.19 -0.20
CA GLU A 103 4.38 2.69 1.12
C GLU A 103 5.05 1.92 2.27
N GLU A 104 5.08 2.56 3.42
CA GLU A 104 5.41 1.92 4.69
C GLU A 104 4.44 0.77 4.95
N ARG A 105 4.95 -0.31 5.55
CA ARG A 105 4.13 -1.45 5.89
C ARG A 105 4.59 -2.08 7.20
N GLY A 106 3.73 -2.08 8.20
CA GLY A 106 4.06 -2.57 9.53
C GLY A 106 5.31 -1.88 10.06
N ASN A 107 6.37 -2.63 10.32
CA ASN A 107 7.65 -2.12 10.82
C ASN A 107 8.65 -1.71 9.73
N LYS A 108 8.30 -1.88 8.44
CA LYS A 108 9.19 -1.55 7.33
C LYS A 108 8.93 -0.13 6.84
N GLY A 109 9.98 0.69 6.76
CA GLY A 109 9.91 2.00 6.13
C GLY A 109 9.60 1.93 4.64
N ALA A 110 9.23 3.07 4.04
CA ALA A 110 8.94 3.18 2.63
C ALA A 110 10.13 2.72 1.76
N ALA A 111 9.83 2.04 0.65
CA ALA A 111 10.84 1.73 -0.35
C ALA A 111 11.00 2.90 -1.31
N LEU A 112 12.23 3.38 -1.45
CA LEU A 112 12.59 4.54 -2.26
C LEU A 112 13.31 4.12 -3.54
N THR A 113 13.22 4.96 -4.58
CA THR A 113 14.01 4.87 -5.80
C THR A 113 14.50 6.25 -6.23
N THR A 114 15.64 6.32 -6.88
CA THR A 114 16.13 7.54 -7.54
C THR A 114 15.77 7.57 -9.03
N PHE A 115 15.21 6.49 -9.56
CA PHE A 115 14.68 6.44 -10.92
C PHE A 115 13.28 7.04 -10.95
N ILE A 116 13.23 8.37 -10.91
CA ILE A 116 11.99 9.12 -10.90
C ILE A 116 11.13 8.74 -12.12
N SER A 117 9.86 8.50 -11.89
CA SER A 117 8.84 8.25 -12.90
C SER A 117 7.70 9.25 -12.76
N LEU A 118 7.44 10.03 -13.82
CA LEU A 118 6.39 11.03 -13.85
C LEU A 118 5.23 10.52 -14.71
N ALA A 119 4.07 10.33 -14.08
CA ALA A 119 2.90 9.77 -14.74
C ALA A 119 2.03 10.86 -15.38
N GLY A 120 2.01 10.91 -16.71
CA GLY A 120 1.04 11.64 -17.51
C GLY A 120 -0.25 10.85 -17.75
N ARG A 121 -1.10 11.36 -18.64
CA ARG A 121 -2.31 10.65 -19.06
C ARG A 121 -1.97 9.50 -20.01
N TYR A 122 -1.14 9.75 -21.01
CA TYR A 122 -0.81 8.82 -22.09
C TYR A 122 0.59 8.22 -21.93
N LEU A 123 1.51 8.95 -21.30
CA LEU A 123 2.91 8.60 -21.16
C LEU A 123 3.33 8.56 -19.69
N VAL A 124 4.39 7.81 -19.41
CA VAL A 124 5.18 7.91 -18.18
C VAL A 124 6.59 8.28 -18.58
N LEU A 125 7.07 9.43 -18.10
CA LEU A 125 8.44 9.91 -18.34
C LEU A 125 9.39 9.37 -17.27
N MET A 126 10.52 8.83 -17.69
CA MET A 126 11.61 8.38 -16.82
C MET A 126 12.89 9.17 -17.13
N PRO A 127 13.12 10.31 -16.46
CA PRO A 127 14.19 11.24 -16.80
C PRO A 127 15.61 10.71 -16.58
N LYS A 128 15.78 9.74 -15.68
CA LYS A 128 17.11 9.19 -15.31
C LYS A 128 17.31 7.73 -15.71
N ASN A 129 16.41 7.16 -16.50
CA ASN A 129 16.47 5.77 -16.93
C ASN A 129 16.38 5.62 -18.46
N PRO A 130 17.48 5.74 -19.20
CA PRO A 130 17.45 5.71 -20.67
C PRO A 130 17.07 4.35 -21.26
N ARG A 131 17.09 3.27 -20.47
CA ARG A 131 16.79 1.89 -20.91
C ARG A 131 15.37 1.43 -20.56
N GLY A 132 14.59 2.25 -19.88
CA GLY A 132 13.26 1.87 -19.37
C GLY A 132 12.12 2.03 -20.38
N GLY A 133 12.37 2.58 -21.58
CA GLY A 133 11.33 2.96 -22.55
C GLY A 133 10.60 1.78 -23.21
N GLY A 134 9.39 2.08 -23.71
CA GLY A 134 8.57 1.12 -24.47
C GLY A 134 7.07 1.30 -24.28
N GLY A 135 6.30 0.32 -24.74
CA GLY A 135 4.86 0.24 -24.48
C GLY A 135 4.55 -0.51 -23.17
N SER A 136 3.42 -0.22 -22.56
CA SER A 136 2.89 -1.00 -21.45
C SER A 136 2.91 -2.50 -21.81
N ARG A 137 3.24 -3.35 -20.83
CA ARG A 137 3.28 -4.82 -21.02
C ARG A 137 1.90 -5.43 -21.33
N ARG A 138 0.84 -4.68 -21.14
CA ARG A 138 -0.55 -5.06 -21.44
C ARG A 138 -0.93 -4.86 -22.90
N ILE A 139 -0.16 -4.07 -23.63
CA ILE A 139 -0.40 -3.79 -25.05
C ILE A 139 0.30 -4.88 -25.84
N GLU A 140 -0.46 -5.59 -26.68
CA GLU A 140 0.03 -6.72 -27.47
C GLU A 140 -0.29 -6.49 -28.98
N GLY A 141 0.35 -7.27 -29.84
CA GLY A 141 0.06 -7.29 -31.26
C GLY A 141 0.42 -6.02 -32.04
N GLU A 142 -0.44 -5.63 -32.98
CA GLU A 142 -0.24 -4.50 -33.89
C GLU A 142 -0.23 -3.16 -33.14
N GLU A 143 -1.10 -2.99 -32.16
CA GLU A 143 -1.18 -1.77 -31.32
C GLU A 143 0.14 -1.46 -30.62
N ARG A 144 0.87 -2.50 -30.20
CA ARG A 144 2.19 -2.33 -29.57
C ARG A 144 3.23 -1.83 -30.57
N GLN A 145 3.18 -2.32 -31.81
CA GLN A 145 4.11 -1.90 -32.85
C GLN A 145 3.84 -0.45 -33.29
N GLU A 146 2.57 -0.10 -33.46
CA GLU A 146 2.15 1.26 -33.78
C GLU A 146 2.57 2.26 -32.71
N LEU A 147 2.28 1.98 -31.44
CA LEU A 147 2.73 2.82 -30.33
C LEU A 147 4.24 2.96 -30.23
N ARG A 148 4.97 1.89 -30.52
CA ARG A 148 6.43 1.94 -30.54
C ARG A 148 6.95 2.89 -31.61
N HIS A 149 6.35 2.86 -32.79
CA HIS A 149 6.68 3.78 -33.89
C HIS A 149 6.41 5.24 -33.49
N LEU A 150 5.24 5.51 -32.89
CA LEU A 150 4.91 6.84 -32.41
C LEU A 150 5.87 7.34 -31.30
N ILE A 151 6.32 6.45 -30.39
CA ILE A 151 7.30 6.80 -29.37
C ILE A 151 8.66 7.18 -29.98
N GLU A 152 9.08 6.52 -31.05
CA GLU A 152 10.34 6.79 -31.76
C GLU A 152 10.33 8.17 -32.47
N GLU A 153 9.14 8.68 -32.84
CA GLU A 153 8.96 10.00 -33.45
C GLU A 153 8.87 11.16 -32.42
N LEU A 154 8.69 10.87 -31.13
CA LEU A 154 8.60 11.88 -30.09
C LEU A 154 9.93 12.62 -29.89
N LYS A 155 9.84 13.92 -29.63
CA LYS A 155 11.01 14.78 -29.34
C LYS A 155 11.46 14.57 -27.88
N LEU A 156 12.13 13.45 -27.62
CA LEU A 156 12.60 13.10 -26.28
C LEU A 156 14.07 13.54 -26.09
N PRO A 157 14.43 14.25 -25.01
CA PRO A 157 15.80 14.59 -24.69
C PRO A 157 16.68 13.35 -24.46
N GLN A 158 17.97 13.46 -24.81
CA GLN A 158 18.91 12.36 -24.61
C GLN A 158 19.04 11.96 -23.14
N GLY A 159 19.12 10.65 -22.87
CA GLY A 159 19.24 10.11 -21.52
C GLY A 159 17.90 9.88 -20.79
N MET A 160 16.79 10.24 -21.41
CA MET A 160 15.43 9.99 -20.91
C MET A 160 14.76 8.86 -21.66
N SER A 161 13.73 8.25 -21.07
CA SER A 161 12.87 7.30 -21.72
C SER A 161 11.41 7.50 -21.35
N VAL A 162 10.50 6.99 -22.18
CA VAL A 162 9.06 7.04 -21.94
C VAL A 162 8.45 5.66 -22.08
N ILE A 163 7.39 5.42 -21.30
CA ILE A 163 6.51 4.25 -21.44
C ILE A 163 5.14 4.74 -21.85
N ALA A 164 4.61 4.22 -22.98
CA ALA A 164 3.23 4.48 -23.36
C ALA A 164 2.28 3.65 -22.48
N ARG A 165 1.27 4.33 -21.94
CA ARG A 165 0.16 3.72 -21.19
C ARG A 165 -0.89 3.16 -22.14
N THR A 166 -1.78 2.29 -21.65
CA THR A 166 -2.93 1.78 -22.42
C THR A 166 -3.83 2.90 -22.95
N ALA A 167 -3.94 4.00 -22.22
CA ALA A 167 -4.69 5.19 -22.63
C ALA A 167 -4.10 5.91 -23.86
N GLY A 168 -2.85 5.62 -24.23
CA GLY A 168 -2.18 6.15 -25.43
C GLY A 168 -2.48 5.37 -26.71
N ILE A 169 -3.20 4.23 -26.63
CA ILE A 169 -3.61 3.47 -27.83
C ILE A 169 -4.53 4.34 -28.68
N GLY A 170 -4.28 4.37 -29.99
CA GLY A 170 -5.08 5.15 -30.95
C GLY A 170 -4.92 6.67 -30.85
N ARG A 171 -3.97 7.19 -30.06
CA ARG A 171 -3.69 8.62 -29.96
C ARG A 171 -2.75 9.09 -31.04
N THR A 172 -2.86 10.38 -31.39
CA THR A 172 -1.98 11.00 -32.38
C THR A 172 -0.64 11.40 -31.75
N ILE A 173 0.37 11.63 -32.60
CA ILE A 173 1.68 12.07 -32.14
C ILE A 173 1.61 13.44 -31.41
N GLU A 174 0.71 14.33 -31.86
CA GLU A 174 0.50 15.63 -31.26
C GLU A 174 -0.05 15.50 -29.84
N GLU A 175 -1.00 14.57 -29.60
CA GLU A 175 -1.55 14.29 -28.27
C GLU A 175 -0.46 13.73 -27.33
N LEU A 176 0.36 12.81 -27.84
CA LEU A 176 1.46 12.22 -27.07
C LEU A 176 2.58 13.25 -26.79
N GLN A 177 2.94 14.09 -27.77
CA GLN A 177 3.94 15.14 -27.59
C GLN A 177 3.47 16.19 -26.57
N TRP A 178 2.20 16.58 -26.61
CA TRP A 178 1.59 17.50 -25.65
C TRP A 178 1.66 16.98 -24.20
N ASP A 179 1.43 15.68 -23.99
CA ASP A 179 1.57 15.05 -22.67
C ASP A 179 3.04 14.99 -22.23
N LEU A 180 3.95 14.71 -23.18
CA LEU A 180 5.40 14.71 -22.96
C LEU A 180 5.93 16.09 -22.57
N ASP A 181 5.51 17.15 -23.26
CA ASP A 181 5.95 18.52 -22.99
C ASP A 181 5.58 18.97 -21.58
N TYR A 182 4.39 18.60 -21.11
CA TYR A 182 3.98 18.81 -19.72
C TYR A 182 4.88 18.06 -18.72
N LEU A 183 5.20 16.80 -18.99
CA LEU A 183 6.06 15.98 -18.12
C LEU A 183 7.50 16.54 -18.09
N LEU A 184 8.00 17.04 -19.20
CA LEU A 184 9.31 17.70 -19.28
C LEU A 184 9.32 19.02 -18.48
N LYS A 185 8.25 19.81 -18.56
CA LYS A 185 8.10 21.03 -17.77
C LYS A 185 8.07 20.73 -16.27
N LEU A 186 7.32 19.67 -15.86
CA LEU A 186 7.29 19.21 -14.48
C LEU A 186 8.68 18.73 -14.02
N TRP A 187 9.38 17.97 -14.85
CA TRP A 187 10.74 17.51 -14.53
C TRP A 187 11.72 18.66 -14.33
N ASN A 188 11.70 19.67 -15.19
CA ASN A 188 12.53 20.86 -15.05
C ASN A 188 12.25 21.60 -13.74
N ALA A 189 10.98 21.79 -13.40
CA ALA A 189 10.60 22.42 -12.12
C ALA A 189 11.08 21.60 -10.90
N ILE A 190 11.04 20.25 -10.98
CA ILE A 190 11.59 19.37 -9.92
C ILE A 190 13.10 19.56 -9.78
N CYS A 191 13.83 19.64 -10.89
CA CYS A 191 15.28 19.87 -10.88
C CYS A 191 15.62 21.24 -10.29
N ASP A 192 14.89 22.27 -10.66
CA ASP A 192 15.06 23.63 -10.14
C ASP A 192 14.81 23.66 -8.62
N ALA A 193 13.69 23.10 -8.14
CA ALA A 193 13.38 23.01 -6.72
C ALA A 193 14.39 22.16 -5.92
N ALA A 194 14.98 21.14 -6.56
CA ALA A 194 16.00 20.29 -5.94
C ALA A 194 17.39 20.95 -5.87
N THR A 195 17.62 22.04 -6.64
CA THR A 195 18.91 22.73 -6.66
C THR A 195 19.13 23.45 -5.33
N PRO A 196 20.33 23.37 -4.72
CA PRO A 196 20.63 24.10 -3.50
C PRO A 196 20.53 25.61 -3.69
N GLU A 197 19.77 26.27 -2.84
CA GLU A 197 19.62 27.72 -2.81
C GLU A 197 20.25 28.31 -1.55
N TYR A 198 20.97 29.43 -1.70
CA TYR A 198 21.64 30.10 -0.59
C TYR A 198 21.20 31.59 -0.54
N GLU A 199 21.02 32.10 0.68
CA GLU A 199 20.63 33.48 0.95
C GLU A 199 21.88 34.36 1.10
N LEU A 200 21.97 35.44 0.33
CA LEU A 200 22.95 36.51 0.55
C LEU A 200 22.54 37.32 1.79
N VAL A 201 23.39 37.30 2.81
CA VAL A 201 22.99 37.65 4.18
C VAL A 201 22.82 39.15 4.44
N ARG A 202 23.45 40.07 3.72
CA ARG A 202 23.22 41.53 3.87
C ARG A 202 23.89 42.33 2.76
N ASP A 203 23.30 43.51 2.41
CA ASP A 203 23.98 44.55 1.64
C ASP A 203 24.90 45.42 2.52
N GLU A 204 25.62 46.34 1.89
CA GLU A 204 26.52 47.28 2.59
C GLU A 204 25.81 48.18 3.59
N ASN A 205 24.46 48.29 3.50
CA ASN A 205 23.61 49.10 4.37
C ASN A 205 22.91 48.23 5.46
N GLY A 206 23.19 46.93 5.53
CA GLY A 206 22.65 46.05 6.54
C GLY A 206 21.25 45.50 6.25
N HIS A 207 20.65 45.76 5.08
CA HIS A 207 19.37 45.24 4.68
C HIS A 207 19.51 43.80 4.18
N ARG A 208 18.53 42.93 4.47
CA ARG A 208 18.46 41.59 3.92
C ARG A 208 18.23 41.67 2.41
N VAL A 209 19.24 41.34 1.64
CA VAL A 209 19.09 41.12 0.20
C VAL A 209 18.86 39.60 -0.02
N VAL A 210 17.65 39.23 -0.37
CA VAL A 210 17.31 37.86 -0.77
C VAL A 210 17.70 37.73 -2.23
N SER A 211 18.93 37.28 -2.47
CA SER A 211 19.36 36.84 -3.80
C SER A 211 19.67 35.34 -3.69
N TYR A 212 18.97 34.54 -4.46
CA TYR A 212 19.20 33.10 -4.52
C TYR A 212 20.41 32.83 -5.41
N VAL A 213 21.47 32.27 -4.84
CA VAL A 213 22.69 31.87 -5.56
C VAL A 213 22.93 30.38 -5.35
N THR A 214 23.54 29.74 -6.30
CA THR A 214 23.87 28.33 -6.26
C THR A 214 25.25 28.04 -5.63
N ASP A 215 26.07 29.05 -5.41
CA ASP A 215 27.38 28.90 -4.82
C ASP A 215 27.34 29.14 -3.29
N PRO A 216 27.83 28.19 -2.46
CA PRO A 216 27.81 28.28 -1.00
C PRO A 216 28.78 29.35 -0.45
N VAL A 217 29.68 29.87 -1.26
CA VAL A 217 30.69 30.85 -0.83
C VAL A 217 30.77 32.01 -1.84
N VAL A 218 30.34 33.20 -1.43
CA VAL A 218 30.50 34.42 -2.23
C VAL A 218 31.41 35.39 -1.45
N ASN A 219 32.44 35.91 -2.10
CA ASN A 219 33.42 36.83 -1.50
C ASN A 219 34.03 36.32 -0.17
N GLY A 220 34.25 35.02 -0.04
CA GLY A 220 34.81 34.40 1.15
C GLY A 220 33.85 34.21 2.34
N GLN A 221 32.58 34.63 2.21
CA GLN A 221 31.55 34.43 3.23
C GLN A 221 30.72 33.18 2.92
N LYS A 222 30.53 32.33 3.93
CA LYS A 222 29.66 31.12 3.85
C LYS A 222 28.20 31.56 3.95
N LEU A 223 27.44 31.33 2.91
CA LEU A 223 26.01 31.69 2.84
C LEU A 223 25.14 30.71 3.60
N ARG A 224 24.00 31.18 4.10
CA ARG A 224 22.98 30.32 4.73
C ARG A 224 22.14 29.65 3.65
N ARG A 225 22.00 28.35 3.73
CA ARG A 225 21.12 27.61 2.84
C ARG A 225 19.65 27.84 3.18
N VAL A 226 18.82 28.11 2.17
CA VAL A 226 17.38 28.39 2.30
C VAL A 226 16.54 27.12 2.23
N ASN A 227 16.94 26.16 1.37
CA ASN A 227 16.23 24.90 1.12
C ASN A 227 17.06 23.66 1.56
N PRO A 228 17.37 23.50 2.88
CA PRO A 228 18.08 22.32 3.34
C PRO A 228 17.17 21.07 3.25
N ALA A 229 17.70 19.96 2.75
CA ALA A 229 17.01 18.67 2.83
C ALA A 229 16.85 18.22 4.31
N PRO A 230 15.85 17.41 4.68
CA PRO A 230 14.83 16.83 3.80
C PRO A 230 13.62 17.72 3.57
N PHE A 231 12.97 17.66 2.38
CA PHE A 231 11.70 18.30 2.10
C PHE A 231 10.95 17.66 0.92
N LEU A 232 9.62 17.83 0.91
CA LEU A 232 8.73 17.36 -0.15
C LEU A 232 8.78 18.32 -1.34
N ILE A 233 9.08 17.82 -2.55
CA ILE A 233 9.12 18.63 -3.78
C ILE A 233 7.77 18.57 -4.49
N VAL A 234 7.28 17.35 -4.77
CA VAL A 234 6.02 17.12 -5.48
C VAL A 234 5.22 16.07 -4.72
N GLU A 235 3.99 16.41 -4.45
CA GLU A 235 2.98 15.47 -3.96
C GLU A 235 2.21 14.87 -5.16
N GLU A 236 1.89 13.58 -5.11
CA GLU A 236 1.04 12.94 -6.12
C GLU A 236 -0.35 13.61 -6.11
N SER A 237 -0.99 13.60 -7.25
CA SER A 237 -2.32 14.22 -7.40
C SER A 237 -3.34 13.59 -6.46
N ALA A 238 -4.28 14.42 -5.97
CA ALA A 238 -5.43 13.96 -5.18
C ALA A 238 -6.14 12.77 -5.81
N LEU A 239 -6.76 11.92 -4.99
CA LEU A 239 -7.44 10.69 -5.42
C LEU A 239 -8.35 10.90 -6.63
N VAL A 240 -9.08 12.00 -6.66
CA VAL A 240 -10.00 12.34 -7.76
C VAL A 240 -9.30 12.43 -9.11
N ILE A 241 -8.23 13.21 -9.16
CA ILE A 241 -7.44 13.43 -10.39
C ILE A 241 -6.74 12.14 -10.78
N ARG A 242 -6.16 11.44 -9.81
CA ARG A 242 -5.50 10.15 -10.00
C ARG A 242 -6.48 9.10 -10.54
N ALA A 243 -7.68 9.02 -9.98
CA ALA A 243 -8.70 8.08 -10.42
C ALA A 243 -9.15 8.38 -11.87
N ILE A 244 -9.41 9.63 -12.24
CA ILE A 244 -9.77 9.98 -13.62
C ILE A 244 -8.60 9.68 -14.55
N ARG A 245 -7.38 10.07 -14.17
CA ARG A 245 -6.17 9.81 -14.99
C ARG A 245 -5.95 8.32 -15.28
N ASP A 246 -6.20 7.45 -14.29
CA ASP A 246 -5.80 6.05 -14.36
C ASP A 246 -6.95 5.11 -14.75
N TYR A 247 -8.20 5.44 -14.41
CA TYR A 247 -9.37 4.58 -14.62
C TYR A 247 -10.30 5.03 -15.74
N PHE A 248 -10.31 6.33 -16.04
CA PHE A 248 -11.23 6.80 -17.06
C PHE A 248 -10.83 6.26 -18.44
N GLN A 249 -11.73 5.52 -19.06
CA GLN A 249 -11.61 4.98 -20.42
C GLN A 249 -12.82 5.43 -21.25
N PRO A 250 -12.77 5.36 -22.59
CA PRO A 250 -13.90 5.74 -23.46
C PRO A 250 -15.20 4.98 -23.16
N GLU A 251 -15.08 3.76 -22.62
CA GLU A 251 -16.20 2.89 -22.25
C GLU A 251 -16.93 3.39 -20.99
N VAL A 252 -16.29 4.25 -20.16
CA VAL A 252 -16.91 4.85 -18.99
C VAL A 252 -17.96 5.87 -19.46
N GLY A 253 -19.23 5.55 -19.28
CA GLY A 253 -20.35 6.38 -19.74
C GLY A 253 -20.44 7.71 -18.99
N GLU A 254 -20.36 7.69 -17.67
CA GLU A 254 -20.55 8.88 -16.82
C GLU A 254 -19.61 8.90 -15.61
N ILE A 255 -19.32 10.10 -15.15
CA ILE A 255 -18.64 10.39 -13.89
C ILE A 255 -19.63 11.18 -13.04
N LEU A 256 -20.14 10.58 -11.96
CA LEU A 256 -21.06 11.22 -11.02
C LEU A 256 -20.31 11.66 -9.78
N VAL A 257 -20.51 12.90 -9.35
CA VAL A 257 -19.81 13.49 -8.20
C VAL A 257 -20.84 14.13 -7.27
N ASP A 258 -20.77 13.83 -5.98
CA ASP A 258 -21.74 14.26 -4.98
C ASP A 258 -21.45 15.63 -4.33
N THR A 259 -20.20 16.13 -4.44
CA THR A 259 -19.79 17.41 -3.85
C THR A 259 -19.37 18.41 -4.92
N ASP A 260 -19.57 19.72 -4.65
CA ASP A 260 -19.23 20.80 -5.60
C ASP A 260 -17.73 20.92 -5.83
N GLU A 261 -16.97 20.86 -4.76
CA GLU A 261 -15.52 21.04 -4.80
C GLU A 261 -14.84 19.98 -5.67
N ILE A 262 -15.20 18.72 -5.44
CA ILE A 262 -14.68 17.58 -6.22
C ILE A 262 -15.18 17.63 -7.67
N TYR A 263 -16.42 18.05 -7.89
CA TYR A 263 -16.96 18.26 -9.24
C TYR A 263 -16.15 19.30 -10.02
N ASP A 264 -15.84 20.45 -9.40
CA ASP A 264 -15.08 21.49 -10.05
C ASP A 264 -13.66 21.04 -10.35
N GLN A 265 -13.00 20.33 -9.43
CA GLN A 265 -11.68 19.74 -9.64
C GLN A 265 -11.69 18.73 -10.80
N ALA A 266 -12.64 17.80 -10.80
CA ALA A 266 -12.78 16.79 -11.85
C ALA A 266 -13.05 17.44 -13.21
N ARG A 267 -13.95 18.42 -13.25
CA ARG A 267 -14.30 19.15 -14.47
C ARG A 267 -13.13 19.95 -15.02
N GLN A 268 -12.40 20.65 -14.15
CA GLN A 268 -11.22 21.42 -14.55
C GLN A 268 -10.12 20.52 -15.10
N PHE A 269 -9.87 19.38 -14.46
CA PHE A 269 -8.93 18.40 -14.94
C PHE A 269 -9.33 17.85 -16.32
N MET A 270 -10.61 17.47 -16.51
CA MET A 270 -11.11 16.96 -17.77
C MET A 270 -11.05 18.03 -18.88
N LEU A 271 -11.36 19.29 -18.58
CA LEU A 271 -11.22 20.40 -19.53
C LEU A 271 -9.78 20.55 -20.04
N ASN A 272 -8.81 20.36 -19.16
CA ASN A 272 -7.39 20.52 -19.50
C ASN A 272 -6.81 19.31 -20.24
N VAL A 273 -7.31 18.09 -19.98
CA VAL A 273 -6.69 16.85 -20.44
C VAL A 273 -7.53 16.13 -21.48
N MET A 274 -8.85 16.19 -21.39
CA MET A 274 -9.82 15.49 -22.26
C MET A 274 -11.05 16.38 -22.51
N PRO A 275 -10.91 17.52 -23.22
CA PRO A 275 -11.99 18.49 -23.42
C PRO A 275 -13.22 17.87 -24.07
N ASP A 276 -13.04 16.91 -24.97
CA ASP A 276 -14.14 16.22 -25.68
C ASP A 276 -15.03 15.38 -24.75
N MET A 277 -14.50 14.98 -23.59
CA MET A 277 -15.19 14.10 -22.64
C MET A 277 -15.73 14.83 -21.40
N VAL A 278 -15.58 16.15 -21.30
CA VAL A 278 -16.03 16.96 -20.14
C VAL A 278 -17.51 16.78 -19.84
N GLY A 279 -18.33 16.63 -20.89
CA GLY A 279 -19.79 16.44 -20.75
C GLY A 279 -20.19 15.16 -20.00
N ARG A 280 -19.25 14.22 -19.79
CA ARG A 280 -19.49 13.00 -19.01
C ARG A 280 -19.39 13.24 -17.49
N VAL A 281 -18.77 14.33 -17.04
CA VAL A 281 -18.72 14.72 -15.63
C VAL A 281 -20.03 15.37 -15.27
N LYS A 282 -20.78 14.74 -14.39
CA LYS A 282 -22.11 15.18 -13.95
C LYS A 282 -22.14 15.32 -12.44
N ARG A 283 -22.83 16.35 -11.99
CA ARG A 283 -23.08 16.54 -10.58
C ARG A 283 -24.30 15.74 -10.13
N TYR A 284 -24.14 15.01 -9.06
CA TYR A 284 -25.22 14.28 -8.41
C TYR A 284 -25.93 15.18 -7.38
N ARG A 285 -27.27 15.32 -7.47
CA ARG A 285 -28.08 16.20 -6.61
C ARG A 285 -29.33 15.54 -6.07
N GLU A 286 -29.41 14.21 -6.14
CA GLU A 286 -30.58 13.50 -5.63
C GLU A 286 -30.50 13.38 -4.09
N GLU A 287 -31.65 13.23 -3.42
CA GLU A 287 -31.71 13.06 -1.96
C GLU A 287 -31.15 11.73 -1.49
N THR A 288 -31.23 10.69 -2.34
CA THR A 288 -30.65 9.37 -2.02
C THR A 288 -29.13 9.44 -2.11
N PRO A 289 -28.38 8.98 -1.09
CA PRO A 289 -26.92 8.92 -1.17
C PRO A 289 -26.43 8.18 -2.41
N LEU A 290 -25.37 8.70 -3.06
CA LEU A 290 -24.89 8.21 -4.35
C LEU A 290 -24.62 6.70 -4.37
N PHE A 291 -23.90 6.16 -3.40
CA PHE A 291 -23.56 4.73 -3.35
C PHE A 291 -24.76 3.85 -3.01
N SER A 292 -25.71 4.37 -2.22
CA SER A 292 -26.95 3.67 -1.90
C SER A 292 -27.85 3.53 -3.13
N ARG A 293 -27.91 4.56 -4.01
CA ARG A 293 -28.64 4.50 -5.27
C ARG A 293 -28.14 3.37 -6.18
N PHE A 294 -26.82 3.15 -6.23
CA PHE A 294 -26.22 2.09 -7.02
C PHE A 294 -26.12 0.75 -6.29
N GLN A 295 -26.60 0.67 -5.04
CA GLN A 295 -26.62 -0.54 -4.20
C GLN A 295 -25.22 -1.17 -4.01
N ILE A 296 -24.19 -0.34 -3.87
CA ILE A 296 -22.82 -0.79 -3.76
C ILE A 296 -22.26 -0.77 -2.33
N GLU A 297 -22.91 -0.09 -1.36
CA GLU A 297 -22.42 -0.05 0.03
C GLU A 297 -22.26 -1.44 0.63
N HIS A 298 -23.23 -2.33 0.44
CA HIS A 298 -23.14 -3.70 0.92
C HIS A 298 -21.97 -4.48 0.26
N GLN A 299 -21.68 -4.20 -1.01
CA GLN A 299 -20.56 -4.83 -1.73
C GLN A 299 -19.20 -4.32 -1.23
N ILE A 300 -19.14 -3.04 -0.82
CA ILE A 300 -17.97 -2.45 -0.17
C ILE A 300 -17.75 -3.10 1.20
N GLU A 301 -18.80 -3.23 2.01
CA GLU A 301 -18.73 -3.89 3.31
C GLU A 301 -18.31 -5.36 3.18
N THR A 302 -18.80 -6.05 2.14
CA THR A 302 -18.36 -7.42 1.83
C THR A 302 -16.86 -7.51 1.55
N ALA A 303 -16.24 -6.45 1.00
CA ALA A 303 -14.79 -6.42 0.76
C ALA A 303 -13.96 -6.34 2.06
N TYR A 304 -14.55 -5.97 3.19
CA TYR A 304 -13.91 -6.06 4.52
C TYR A 304 -14.19 -7.39 5.23
N SER A 305 -15.23 -8.13 4.80
CA SER A 305 -15.61 -9.39 5.42
C SER A 305 -14.66 -10.53 5.07
N ARG A 306 -14.39 -11.42 6.02
CA ARG A 306 -13.58 -12.63 5.80
C ARG A 306 -14.25 -13.58 4.80
N THR A 307 -15.58 -13.72 4.86
CA THR A 307 -16.36 -14.66 4.05
C THR A 307 -17.20 -13.92 3.02
N VAL A 308 -17.16 -14.38 1.78
CA VAL A 308 -17.97 -13.86 0.67
C VAL A 308 -18.87 -14.95 0.14
N THR A 309 -20.18 -14.71 0.09
CA THR A 309 -21.16 -15.65 -0.42
C THR A 309 -21.24 -15.64 -1.94
N LEU A 310 -21.36 -16.82 -2.54
CA LEU A 310 -21.51 -17.00 -3.98
C LEU A 310 -23.00 -17.09 -4.37
N PRO A 311 -23.37 -16.78 -5.63
CA PRO A 311 -24.76 -16.82 -6.10
C PRO A 311 -25.42 -18.19 -5.98
N SER A 312 -24.66 -19.27 -6.12
CA SER A 312 -25.18 -20.65 -5.94
C SER A 312 -25.47 -21.03 -4.49
N GLY A 313 -25.00 -20.23 -3.53
CA GLY A 313 -25.07 -20.52 -2.08
C GLY A 313 -23.75 -21.11 -1.54
N GLY A 314 -22.72 -21.24 -2.36
CA GLY A 314 -21.35 -21.48 -1.92
C GLY A 314 -20.74 -20.26 -1.26
N ALA A 315 -19.51 -20.36 -0.78
CA ALA A 315 -18.79 -19.26 -0.17
C ALA A 315 -17.27 -19.39 -0.43
N ILE A 316 -16.61 -18.23 -0.49
CA ILE A 316 -15.14 -18.15 -0.43
C ILE A 316 -14.74 -17.55 0.91
N VAL A 317 -13.66 -18.04 1.49
CA VAL A 317 -13.06 -17.56 2.73
C VAL A 317 -11.68 -17.02 2.41
N ILE A 318 -11.41 -15.76 2.76
CA ILE A 318 -10.16 -15.07 2.44
C ILE A 318 -9.42 -14.80 3.73
N ASP A 319 -8.26 -15.43 3.90
CA ASP A 319 -7.42 -15.32 5.07
C ASP A 319 -6.06 -14.69 4.71
N HIS A 320 -5.71 -13.64 5.44
CA HIS A 320 -4.41 -13.00 5.34
C HIS A 320 -3.43 -13.65 6.31
N THR A 321 -2.30 -14.12 5.80
CA THR A 321 -1.15 -14.50 6.62
C THR A 321 -0.03 -13.48 6.44
N GLU A 322 1.03 -13.57 7.21
CA GLU A 322 2.19 -12.69 7.07
C GLU A 322 2.83 -12.79 5.67
N ALA A 323 2.87 -13.98 5.08
CA ALA A 323 3.59 -14.26 3.85
C ALA A 323 2.71 -14.26 2.59
N LEU A 324 1.45 -14.69 2.70
CA LEU A 324 0.57 -14.91 1.55
C LEU A 324 -0.91 -14.72 1.94
N VAL A 325 -1.77 -14.68 0.94
CA VAL A 325 -3.22 -14.75 1.12
C VAL A 325 -3.70 -16.15 0.74
N ALA A 326 -4.41 -16.81 1.64
CA ALA A 326 -5.07 -18.09 1.38
C ALA A 326 -6.55 -17.86 1.10
N ILE A 327 -7.08 -18.54 0.08
CA ILE A 327 -8.50 -18.47 -0.29
C ILE A 327 -9.02 -19.90 -0.35
N ASP A 328 -10.02 -20.19 0.47
CA ASP A 328 -10.71 -21.48 0.52
C ASP A 328 -12.08 -21.38 -0.15
N VAL A 329 -12.45 -22.37 -0.96
CA VAL A 329 -13.73 -22.43 -1.66
C VAL A 329 -14.60 -23.52 -1.07
N ASN A 330 -15.76 -23.12 -0.56
CA ASN A 330 -16.73 -24.03 0.07
C ASN A 330 -18.04 -24.08 -0.72
N SER A 331 -18.56 -25.30 -0.96
CA SER A 331 -19.87 -25.47 -1.59
C SER A 331 -21.05 -25.05 -0.69
N ALA A 332 -20.85 -25.07 0.64
CA ALA A 332 -21.82 -24.67 1.66
C ALA A 332 -23.25 -25.15 1.37
N ARG A 333 -24.15 -24.28 0.84
CA ARG A 333 -25.54 -24.59 0.50
C ARG A 333 -25.76 -24.82 -1.00
N ALA A 334 -24.70 -24.89 -1.80
CA ALA A 334 -24.79 -25.16 -3.23
C ALA A 334 -25.08 -26.66 -3.45
N THR A 335 -26.35 -27.03 -3.61
CA THR A 335 -26.82 -28.42 -3.75
C THR A 335 -27.60 -28.67 -5.05
N ARG A 336 -27.43 -27.78 -6.07
CA ARG A 336 -28.21 -27.82 -7.31
C ARG A 336 -27.55 -28.60 -8.47
N GLY A 337 -26.39 -29.23 -8.28
CA GLY A 337 -25.75 -30.10 -9.27
C GLY A 337 -26.42 -31.46 -9.36
N ALA A 338 -26.27 -32.14 -10.49
CA ALA A 338 -26.73 -33.50 -10.69
C ALA A 338 -25.86 -34.51 -9.90
N ASP A 339 -24.59 -34.17 -9.70
CA ASP A 339 -23.62 -34.94 -8.92
C ASP A 339 -22.64 -34.03 -8.17
N ILE A 340 -21.70 -34.63 -7.44
CA ILE A 340 -20.68 -33.92 -6.65
C ILE A 340 -19.72 -33.17 -7.56
N GLU A 341 -19.31 -33.76 -8.67
CA GLU A 341 -18.37 -33.18 -9.63
C GLU A 341 -18.96 -31.92 -10.32
N GLU A 342 -20.24 -31.98 -10.76
CA GLU A 342 -20.93 -30.84 -11.35
C GLU A 342 -21.11 -29.71 -10.33
N THR A 343 -21.44 -30.06 -9.09
CA THR A 343 -21.58 -29.07 -8.00
C THR A 343 -20.24 -28.38 -7.72
N ALA A 344 -19.15 -29.14 -7.64
CA ALA A 344 -17.80 -28.63 -7.44
C ALA A 344 -17.39 -27.72 -8.61
N PHE A 345 -17.56 -28.16 -9.85
CA PHE A 345 -17.22 -27.40 -11.04
C PHE A 345 -17.98 -26.05 -11.11
N ARG A 346 -19.29 -26.10 -10.87
CA ARG A 346 -20.11 -24.87 -10.91
C ARG A 346 -19.71 -23.88 -9.80
N THR A 347 -19.53 -24.39 -8.58
CA THR A 347 -19.09 -23.54 -7.45
C THR A 347 -17.72 -22.94 -7.71
N ASN A 348 -16.78 -23.73 -8.23
CA ASN A 348 -15.44 -23.27 -8.56
C ASN A 348 -15.44 -22.23 -9.70
N CYS A 349 -16.35 -22.34 -10.68
CA CYS A 349 -16.53 -21.31 -11.72
C CYS A 349 -16.97 -19.97 -11.13
N GLU A 350 -17.99 -19.99 -10.25
CA GLU A 350 -18.46 -18.77 -9.57
C GLU A 350 -17.38 -18.21 -8.64
N ALA A 351 -16.64 -19.08 -7.94
CA ALA A 351 -15.53 -18.70 -7.08
C ALA A 351 -14.41 -18.04 -7.87
N ALA A 352 -14.03 -18.56 -9.04
CA ALA A 352 -12.99 -17.97 -9.88
C ALA A 352 -13.31 -16.51 -10.28
N ASP A 353 -14.54 -16.24 -10.70
CA ASP A 353 -14.98 -14.89 -11.05
C ASP A 353 -14.97 -13.96 -9.83
N GLU A 354 -15.49 -14.44 -8.70
CA GLU A 354 -15.59 -13.64 -7.47
C GLU A 354 -14.23 -13.41 -6.83
N ILE A 355 -13.32 -14.40 -6.83
CA ILE A 355 -11.94 -14.25 -6.34
C ILE A 355 -11.21 -13.17 -7.14
N ALA A 356 -11.30 -13.20 -8.47
CA ALA A 356 -10.70 -12.18 -9.30
C ALA A 356 -11.24 -10.77 -8.98
N ARG A 357 -12.55 -10.65 -8.72
CA ARG A 357 -13.19 -9.41 -8.29
C ARG A 357 -12.72 -8.97 -6.91
N GLN A 358 -12.70 -9.88 -5.93
CA GLN A 358 -12.26 -9.59 -4.57
C GLN A 358 -10.78 -9.20 -4.49
N MET A 359 -9.92 -9.79 -5.33
CA MET A 359 -8.52 -9.38 -5.43
C MET A 359 -8.38 -7.91 -5.88
N ARG A 360 -9.24 -7.45 -6.80
CA ARG A 360 -9.26 -6.04 -7.22
C ARG A 360 -9.80 -5.13 -6.14
N LEU A 361 -10.97 -5.46 -5.56
CA LEU A 361 -11.63 -4.64 -4.55
C LEU A 361 -10.78 -4.46 -3.29
N ARG A 362 -10.13 -5.52 -2.84
CA ARG A 362 -9.30 -5.53 -1.61
C ARG A 362 -7.85 -5.13 -1.86
N ASP A 363 -7.45 -4.92 -3.11
CA ASP A 363 -6.04 -4.75 -3.52
C ASP A 363 -5.10 -5.85 -2.99
N LEU A 364 -5.56 -7.10 -3.03
CA LEU A 364 -4.72 -8.23 -2.63
C LEU A 364 -3.51 -8.33 -3.55
N GLY A 365 -2.33 -8.40 -2.99
CA GLY A 365 -1.11 -8.51 -3.76
C GLY A 365 -0.06 -9.38 -3.09
N GLY A 366 0.93 -9.80 -3.86
CA GLY A 366 1.89 -10.80 -3.45
C GLY A 366 1.45 -12.20 -3.88
N LEU A 367 1.80 -13.21 -3.10
CA LEU A 367 1.42 -14.59 -3.35
C LEU A 367 0.00 -14.83 -2.84
N VAL A 368 -0.85 -15.41 -3.68
CA VAL A 368 -2.21 -15.84 -3.35
C VAL A 368 -2.33 -17.31 -3.69
N VAL A 369 -2.83 -18.11 -2.76
CA VAL A 369 -3.07 -19.54 -2.94
C VAL A 369 -4.56 -19.79 -2.82
N ILE A 370 -5.14 -20.43 -3.81
CA ILE A 370 -6.56 -20.74 -3.88
C ILE A 370 -6.74 -22.24 -3.75
N ASP A 371 -7.54 -22.66 -2.78
CA ASP A 371 -7.95 -24.05 -2.57
C ASP A 371 -9.34 -24.24 -3.18
N PHE A 372 -9.37 -24.79 -4.41
CA PHE A 372 -10.61 -25.10 -5.10
C PHE A 372 -11.17 -26.42 -4.61
N ILE A 373 -12.49 -26.55 -4.64
CA ILE A 373 -13.15 -27.86 -4.37
C ILE A 373 -12.57 -28.89 -5.34
N ASP A 374 -12.19 -30.06 -4.82
CA ASP A 374 -11.58 -31.14 -5.59
C ASP A 374 -12.43 -31.53 -6.79
N MET A 375 -11.77 -31.71 -7.94
CA MET A 375 -12.35 -32.15 -9.21
C MET A 375 -11.52 -33.28 -9.78
N GLU A 376 -12.17 -34.38 -10.15
CA GLU A 376 -11.51 -35.55 -10.74
C GLU A 376 -11.24 -35.38 -12.24
N ASP A 377 -12.15 -34.68 -12.98
CA ASP A 377 -12.00 -34.49 -14.42
C ASP A 377 -11.01 -33.34 -14.75
N ALA A 378 -9.90 -33.70 -15.39
CA ALA A 378 -8.89 -32.76 -15.88
C ALA A 378 -9.44 -31.71 -16.88
N ARG A 379 -10.59 -31.97 -17.51
CA ARG A 379 -11.26 -30.99 -18.36
C ARG A 379 -11.87 -29.87 -17.54
N ASN A 380 -12.51 -30.23 -16.42
CA ASN A 380 -13.07 -29.27 -15.47
C ASN A 380 -11.97 -28.38 -14.88
N GLN A 381 -10.84 -28.96 -14.46
CA GLN A 381 -9.69 -28.21 -13.97
C GLN A 381 -9.19 -27.19 -14.99
N ARG A 382 -9.02 -27.60 -16.26
CA ARG A 382 -8.61 -26.67 -17.34
C ARG A 382 -9.64 -25.58 -17.62
N ALA A 383 -10.93 -25.89 -17.50
CA ALA A 383 -11.99 -24.91 -17.68
C ALA A 383 -11.95 -23.83 -16.58
N ILE A 384 -11.66 -24.23 -15.31
CA ILE A 384 -11.45 -23.28 -14.21
C ILE A 384 -10.20 -22.41 -14.43
N GLU A 385 -9.07 -23.00 -14.89
CA GLU A 385 -7.87 -22.26 -15.24
C GLU A 385 -8.16 -21.18 -16.30
N LEU A 386 -8.89 -21.53 -17.34
CA LEU A 386 -9.30 -20.61 -18.40
C LEU A 386 -10.24 -19.52 -17.86
N ARG A 387 -11.23 -19.91 -17.04
CA ARG A 387 -12.18 -18.97 -16.43
C ARG A 387 -11.47 -17.94 -15.55
N MET A 388 -10.55 -18.40 -14.69
CA MET A 388 -9.73 -17.52 -13.85
C MET A 388 -8.90 -16.57 -14.72
N LYS A 389 -8.25 -17.08 -15.78
CA LYS A 389 -7.47 -16.26 -16.71
C LYS A 389 -8.32 -15.19 -17.36
N ASP A 390 -9.55 -15.53 -17.77
CA ASP A 390 -10.47 -14.56 -18.37
C ASP A 390 -10.94 -13.50 -17.35
N ALA A 391 -11.28 -13.90 -16.13
CA ALA A 391 -11.67 -12.99 -15.06
C ALA A 391 -10.55 -12.01 -14.63
N LEU A 392 -9.29 -12.41 -14.82
CA LEU A 392 -8.11 -11.60 -14.51
C LEU A 392 -7.72 -10.61 -15.63
N LYS A 393 -8.33 -10.68 -16.82
CA LYS A 393 -8.02 -9.74 -17.93
C LYS A 393 -8.31 -8.29 -17.57
N ASP A 394 -9.35 -8.06 -16.78
CA ASP A 394 -9.77 -6.72 -16.36
C ASP A 394 -8.91 -6.15 -15.23
N ASP A 395 -8.03 -6.97 -14.62
CA ASP A 395 -7.17 -6.51 -13.54
C ASP A 395 -6.04 -5.62 -14.08
N ARG A 396 -5.85 -4.45 -13.47
CA ARG A 396 -4.75 -3.52 -13.81
C ARG A 396 -3.39 -4.00 -13.32
N ALA A 397 -3.38 -4.81 -12.26
CA ALA A 397 -2.17 -5.39 -11.73
C ALA A 397 -1.67 -6.51 -12.64
N ARG A 398 -0.35 -6.66 -12.72
CA ARG A 398 0.23 -7.83 -13.38
C ARG A 398 -0.02 -9.06 -12.51
N VAL A 399 -0.69 -10.06 -13.08
CA VAL A 399 -0.91 -11.35 -12.44
C VAL A 399 -0.15 -12.44 -13.21
N GLN A 400 0.52 -13.31 -12.47
CA GLN A 400 1.11 -14.54 -12.98
C GLN A 400 0.42 -15.70 -12.26
N MET A 401 -0.08 -16.67 -13.02
CA MET A 401 -0.87 -17.77 -12.52
C MET A 401 -0.23 -19.09 -12.92
N ALA A 402 -0.15 -20.04 -11.98
CA ALA A 402 0.22 -21.42 -12.25
C ALA A 402 -1.01 -22.26 -12.62
N LYS A 403 -0.81 -23.48 -13.09
CA LYS A 403 -1.88 -24.46 -13.26
C LYS A 403 -2.32 -25.00 -11.91
N ILE A 404 -3.53 -25.56 -11.85
CA ILE A 404 -3.99 -26.30 -10.66
C ILE A 404 -3.02 -27.45 -10.40
N SER A 405 -2.49 -27.51 -9.18
CA SER A 405 -1.57 -28.55 -8.74
C SER A 405 -2.30 -29.89 -8.52
N ARG A 406 -1.55 -30.98 -8.39
CA ARG A 406 -2.13 -32.29 -8.01
C ARG A 406 -2.80 -32.32 -6.64
N PHE A 407 -2.68 -31.26 -5.86
CA PHE A 407 -3.30 -31.08 -4.55
C PHE A 407 -4.56 -30.20 -4.58
N GLY A 408 -5.09 -29.86 -5.79
CA GLY A 408 -6.24 -28.97 -5.93
C GLY A 408 -5.92 -27.49 -5.83
N LEU A 409 -4.67 -27.10 -5.50
CA LEU A 409 -4.28 -25.73 -5.24
C LEU A 409 -3.89 -24.98 -6.52
N MET A 410 -4.37 -23.74 -6.65
CA MET A 410 -3.90 -22.80 -7.67
C MET A 410 -3.06 -21.71 -7.02
N GLU A 411 -1.84 -21.54 -7.48
CA GLU A 411 -0.93 -20.49 -7.05
C GLU A 411 -0.94 -19.35 -8.05
N LEU A 412 -1.03 -18.13 -7.55
CA LEU A 412 -0.87 -16.92 -8.36
C LEU A 412 -0.08 -15.84 -7.62
N SER A 413 0.58 -15.00 -8.40
CA SER A 413 1.29 -13.83 -7.88
C SER A 413 0.72 -12.57 -8.53
N ARG A 414 0.23 -11.64 -7.72
CA ARG A 414 -0.34 -10.35 -8.15
C ARG A 414 0.56 -9.20 -7.70
N GLN A 415 0.86 -8.30 -8.62
CA GLN A 415 1.58 -7.07 -8.31
C GLN A 415 0.76 -6.23 -7.32
N ARG A 416 1.38 -5.74 -6.24
CA ARG A 416 0.76 -4.78 -5.33
C ARG A 416 0.75 -3.41 -5.98
N LEU A 417 -0.43 -2.84 -6.19
CA LEU A 417 -0.57 -1.48 -6.72
C LEU A 417 -0.61 -0.45 -5.59
N ARG A 418 -1.26 -0.80 -4.47
CA ARG A 418 -1.41 0.01 -3.25
C ARG A 418 -1.48 -0.90 -2.02
N PRO A 419 -1.49 -0.37 -0.78
CA PRO A 419 -1.79 -1.14 0.41
C PRO A 419 -3.14 -1.85 0.29
N ALA A 420 -3.28 -3.02 0.89
CA ALA A 420 -4.56 -3.71 0.89
C ALA A 420 -5.61 -2.87 1.64
N LEU A 421 -6.87 -2.95 1.20
CA LEU A 421 -7.98 -2.19 1.81
C LEU A 421 -8.05 -2.37 3.33
N SER A 422 -7.76 -3.57 3.83
CA SER A 422 -7.73 -3.86 5.26
C SER A 422 -6.52 -3.27 6.01
N GLU A 423 -5.39 -3.06 5.33
CA GLU A 423 -4.16 -2.55 5.97
C GLU A 423 -4.31 -1.10 6.48
N GLY A 424 -5.17 -0.28 5.84
CA GLY A 424 -5.44 1.11 6.24
C GLY A 424 -6.54 1.29 7.29
N HIS A 425 -7.44 0.32 7.43
CA HIS A 425 -8.66 0.48 8.23
C HIS A 425 -8.80 -0.53 9.38
N HIS A 426 -7.94 -1.56 9.45
CA HIS A 426 -7.97 -2.56 10.50
C HIS A 426 -6.74 -2.46 11.41
N ILE A 427 -6.99 -2.58 12.71
CA ILE A 427 -5.94 -2.72 13.73
C ILE A 427 -5.82 -4.21 14.05
N THR A 428 -4.60 -4.73 14.13
CA THR A 428 -4.37 -6.11 14.57
C THR A 428 -4.98 -6.30 15.95
N CYS A 429 -5.85 -7.32 16.08
CA CYS A 429 -6.52 -7.60 17.35
C CYS A 429 -5.49 -7.87 18.45
N PRO A 430 -5.40 -7.04 19.52
CA PRO A 430 -4.39 -7.19 20.57
C PRO A 430 -4.58 -8.50 21.36
N ARG A 431 -5.77 -9.09 21.34
CA ARG A 431 -6.09 -10.31 22.07
C ARG A 431 -5.54 -11.58 21.41
N CYS A 432 -5.65 -11.70 20.07
CA CYS A 432 -5.19 -12.90 19.35
C CYS A 432 -4.00 -12.61 18.41
N ASN A 433 -3.53 -11.38 18.29
CA ASN A 433 -2.44 -10.96 17.39
C ASN A 433 -2.61 -11.48 15.94
N GLY A 434 -3.85 -11.52 15.46
CA GLY A 434 -4.18 -11.98 14.11
C GLY A 434 -4.40 -13.51 13.96
N LEU A 435 -4.26 -14.29 15.04
CA LEU A 435 -4.43 -15.76 15.00
C LEU A 435 -5.89 -16.18 14.77
N GLY A 436 -6.88 -15.34 15.11
CA GLY A 436 -8.31 -15.66 15.02
C GLY A 436 -8.84 -16.57 16.12
N VAL A 437 -7.95 -17.15 16.94
CA VAL A 437 -8.27 -18.04 18.07
C VAL A 437 -7.48 -17.63 19.30
N ILE A 438 -8.05 -17.87 20.46
CA ILE A 438 -7.39 -17.63 21.76
C ILE A 438 -7.46 -18.89 22.61
N ARG A 439 -6.56 -19.00 23.55
CA ARG A 439 -6.59 -20.07 24.56
C ARG A 439 -7.76 -19.83 25.51
N ASP A 440 -8.49 -20.90 25.88
CA ASP A 440 -9.58 -20.82 26.84
C ASP A 440 -9.09 -20.49 28.26
N THR A 441 -10.01 -20.13 29.13
CA THR A 441 -9.72 -19.69 30.50
C THR A 441 -9.04 -20.79 31.32
N GLU A 442 -9.49 -22.05 31.20
CA GLU A 442 -8.92 -23.18 31.93
C GLU A 442 -7.48 -23.48 31.49
N SER A 443 -7.25 -23.56 30.17
CA SER A 443 -5.92 -23.78 29.61
C SER A 443 -4.95 -22.66 29.94
N SER A 444 -5.43 -21.40 29.92
CA SER A 444 -4.64 -20.22 30.30
C SER A 444 -4.28 -20.24 31.80
N ALA A 445 -5.24 -20.59 32.65
CA ALA A 445 -5.02 -20.72 34.09
C ALA A 445 -4.01 -21.84 34.42
N LEU A 446 -4.10 -22.99 33.78
CA LEU A 446 -3.13 -24.07 33.95
C LEU A 446 -1.73 -23.69 33.47
N GLN A 447 -1.61 -22.91 32.41
CA GLN A 447 -0.32 -22.38 31.96
C GLN A 447 0.28 -21.43 33.00
N VAL A 448 -0.50 -20.47 33.48
CA VAL A 448 -0.09 -19.54 34.53
C VAL A 448 0.39 -20.31 35.77
N LEU A 449 -0.36 -21.32 36.21
CA LEU A 449 0.01 -22.14 37.36
C LEU A 449 1.36 -22.84 37.15
N ARG A 450 1.64 -23.37 35.97
CA ARG A 450 2.93 -24.02 35.66
C ARG A 450 4.09 -23.01 35.70
N ILE A 451 3.88 -21.81 35.17
CA ILE A 451 4.90 -20.75 35.20
C ILE A 451 5.14 -20.28 36.64
N ILE A 452 4.09 -20.09 37.42
CA ILE A 452 4.21 -19.79 38.87
C ILE A 452 5.04 -20.86 39.57
N GLN A 453 4.80 -22.14 39.29
CA GLN A 453 5.56 -23.25 39.86
C GLN A 453 7.04 -23.21 39.43
N GLU A 454 7.32 -22.88 38.18
CA GLU A 454 8.68 -22.75 37.67
C GLU A 454 9.41 -21.57 38.31
N GLU A 455 8.78 -20.40 38.36
CA GLU A 455 9.37 -19.19 38.98
C GLU A 455 9.57 -19.36 40.49
N ALA A 456 8.66 -20.09 41.16
CA ALA A 456 8.76 -20.41 42.58
C ALA A 456 9.99 -21.28 42.92
N THR A 457 10.46 -22.09 42.00
CA THR A 457 11.58 -23.03 42.22
C THR A 457 12.94 -22.37 41.98
N LYS A 458 13.00 -21.16 41.42
CA LYS A 458 14.25 -20.46 41.15
C LYS A 458 14.86 -19.91 42.43
N ASP A 459 16.20 -20.07 42.61
CA ASP A 459 16.93 -19.61 43.80
C ASP A 459 16.79 -18.11 44.03
N GLY A 460 16.58 -17.71 45.31
CA GLY A 460 16.47 -16.31 45.73
C GLY A 460 15.10 -15.69 45.46
N THR A 461 14.07 -16.49 45.12
CA THR A 461 12.67 -16.01 45.02
C THR A 461 12.12 -15.68 46.42
N GLY A 462 11.62 -14.46 46.63
CA GLY A 462 10.93 -14.05 47.87
C GLY A 462 9.42 -14.15 47.73
N ALA A 463 8.86 -13.69 46.61
CA ALA A 463 7.42 -13.75 46.31
C ALA A 463 7.19 -13.84 44.79
N ILE A 464 5.99 -14.25 44.41
CA ILE A 464 5.53 -14.20 43.02
C ILE A 464 4.28 -13.33 42.94
N HIS A 465 4.32 -12.31 42.09
CA HIS A 465 3.17 -11.51 41.74
C HIS A 465 2.70 -11.92 40.34
N ALA A 466 1.48 -12.44 40.23
CA ALA A 466 0.88 -12.84 38.97
C ALA A 466 -0.35 -11.99 38.67
N GLN A 467 -0.21 -11.04 37.75
CA GLN A 467 -1.34 -10.27 37.21
C GLN A 467 -1.99 -11.06 36.09
N VAL A 468 -3.26 -11.34 36.23
CA VAL A 468 -4.03 -12.18 35.33
C VAL A 468 -5.44 -11.62 35.12
N PRO A 469 -6.10 -11.95 34.00
CA PRO A 469 -7.51 -11.62 33.80
C PRO A 469 -8.40 -12.10 34.93
N VAL A 470 -9.47 -11.37 35.20
CA VAL A 470 -10.38 -11.66 36.33
C VAL A 470 -10.92 -13.08 36.29
N ASP A 471 -11.30 -13.59 35.09
CA ASP A 471 -11.81 -14.96 34.90
C ASP A 471 -10.76 -16.02 35.27
N VAL A 472 -9.50 -15.79 34.83
CA VAL A 472 -8.36 -16.68 35.12
C VAL A 472 -8.04 -16.65 36.63
N ALA A 473 -8.05 -15.46 37.24
CA ALA A 473 -7.86 -15.33 38.68
C ALA A 473 -8.93 -16.06 39.48
N THR A 474 -10.20 -15.90 39.08
CA THR A 474 -11.35 -16.57 39.70
C THR A 474 -11.21 -18.09 39.64
N TYR A 475 -10.84 -18.63 38.47
CA TYR A 475 -10.60 -20.06 38.30
C TYR A 475 -9.44 -20.56 39.17
N LEU A 476 -8.30 -19.86 39.17
CA LEU A 476 -7.13 -20.23 39.99
C LEU A 476 -7.42 -20.22 41.50
N LEU A 477 -8.09 -19.18 41.99
CA LEU A 477 -8.39 -19.02 43.40
C LEU A 477 -9.44 -20.00 43.93
N ASN A 478 -10.39 -20.43 43.07
CA ASN A 478 -11.44 -21.35 43.49
C ASN A 478 -11.05 -22.81 43.17
N GLU A 479 -10.81 -23.12 41.90
CA GLU A 479 -10.64 -24.51 41.46
C GLU A 479 -9.21 -25.04 41.70
N LYS A 480 -8.20 -24.17 41.71
CA LYS A 480 -6.78 -24.54 41.89
C LYS A 480 -6.15 -24.05 43.19
N ARG A 481 -6.98 -23.62 44.14
CA ARG A 481 -6.53 -23.13 45.46
C ARG A 481 -5.60 -24.08 46.18
N THR A 482 -5.91 -25.39 46.15
CA THR A 482 -5.08 -26.44 46.82
C THR A 482 -3.72 -26.59 46.16
N GLU A 483 -3.62 -26.41 44.86
CA GLU A 483 -2.36 -26.53 44.11
C GLU A 483 -1.47 -25.31 44.37
N ILE A 484 -2.05 -24.12 44.41
CA ILE A 484 -1.35 -22.88 44.79
C ILE A 484 -0.77 -23.01 46.19
N ALA A 485 -1.60 -23.44 47.20
CA ALA A 485 -1.15 -23.64 48.55
C ALA A 485 -0.01 -24.64 48.69
N LYS A 486 0.00 -25.73 47.87
CA LYS A 486 1.10 -26.66 47.79
C LYS A 486 2.40 -26.05 47.25
N ILE A 487 2.30 -25.15 46.25
CA ILE A 487 3.46 -24.42 45.72
C ILE A 487 4.05 -23.50 46.79
N GLU A 488 3.20 -22.77 47.51
CA GLU A 488 3.62 -21.87 48.57
C GLU A 488 4.29 -22.63 49.72
N GLN A 489 3.70 -23.73 50.18
CA GLN A 489 4.26 -24.56 51.27
C GLN A 489 5.58 -25.23 50.87
N ARG A 490 5.68 -25.75 49.64
CA ARG A 490 6.88 -26.42 49.17
C ARG A 490 8.08 -25.50 49.04
N ASN A 491 7.86 -24.29 48.50
CA ASN A 491 8.93 -23.34 48.20
C ASN A 491 9.07 -22.28 49.33
N ARG A 492 8.14 -22.22 50.30
CA ARG A 492 8.08 -21.26 51.40
C ARG A 492 8.05 -19.80 50.93
N ILE A 493 7.31 -19.54 49.87
CA ILE A 493 7.15 -18.21 49.28
C ILE A 493 5.67 -17.92 49.07
N PRO A 494 5.21 -16.66 49.27
CA PRO A 494 3.85 -16.27 48.96
C PRO A 494 3.64 -16.15 47.43
N VAL A 495 2.47 -16.58 46.96
CA VAL A 495 2.00 -16.38 45.60
C VAL A 495 0.81 -15.43 45.61
N ILE A 496 0.99 -14.23 45.11
CA ILE A 496 -0.03 -13.19 45.07
C ILE A 496 -0.65 -13.13 43.67
N LEU A 497 -1.90 -13.59 43.58
CA LEU A 497 -2.69 -13.45 42.35
C LEU A 497 -3.38 -12.08 42.36
N ILE A 498 -3.13 -11.30 41.31
CA ILE A 498 -3.64 -9.94 41.16
C ILE A 498 -4.63 -9.95 39.99
N PRO A 499 -5.96 -9.91 40.28
CA PRO A 499 -6.96 -9.77 39.23
C PRO A 499 -6.82 -8.41 38.55
N ASN A 500 -6.61 -8.39 37.24
CA ASN A 500 -6.48 -7.17 36.45
C ASN A 500 -7.59 -7.09 35.41
N THR A 501 -8.37 -6.02 35.41
CA THR A 501 -9.49 -5.79 34.51
C THR A 501 -9.02 -5.31 33.13
N VAL A 502 -7.80 -4.79 33.01
CA VAL A 502 -7.21 -4.33 31.75
C VAL A 502 -6.67 -5.50 30.94
N LEU A 503 -6.27 -6.59 31.61
CA LEU A 503 -5.79 -7.78 30.94
C LEU A 503 -6.94 -8.66 30.46
N GLU A 504 -6.90 -9.04 29.18
CA GLU A 504 -7.80 -10.02 28.59
C GLU A 504 -7.08 -11.35 28.31
N THR A 505 -7.79 -12.47 28.41
CA THR A 505 -7.23 -13.77 28.02
C THR A 505 -6.74 -13.74 26.56
N PRO A 506 -5.55 -14.29 26.23
CA PRO A 506 -4.69 -15.16 27.04
C PRO A 506 -3.52 -14.42 27.75
N HIS A 507 -3.55 -13.09 27.84
CA HIS A 507 -2.45 -12.30 28.38
C HIS A 507 -2.35 -12.42 29.89
N TYR A 508 -1.14 -12.42 30.41
CA TYR A 508 -0.81 -12.39 31.83
C TYR A 508 0.55 -11.73 32.02
N HIS A 509 0.81 -11.27 33.23
CA HIS A 509 2.12 -10.76 33.64
C HIS A 509 2.53 -11.40 34.96
N ILE A 510 3.69 -12.08 34.96
CA ILE A 510 4.22 -12.73 36.15
C ILE A 510 5.57 -12.10 36.47
N GLU A 511 5.67 -11.57 37.68
CA GLU A 511 6.87 -10.97 38.19
C GLU A 511 7.39 -11.77 39.40
N ARG A 512 8.68 -12.09 39.35
CA ARG A 512 9.38 -12.73 40.45
C ARG A 512 10.05 -11.70 41.31
N ILE A 513 9.61 -11.57 42.57
CA ILE A 513 10.18 -10.67 43.57
C ILE A 513 11.30 -11.40 44.28
N ARG A 514 12.47 -10.79 44.41
CA ARG A 514 13.60 -11.35 45.12
C ARG A 514 13.42 -11.14 46.63
N ALA A 515 14.01 -12.03 47.46
CA ALA A 515 13.92 -11.95 48.93
C ALA A 515 14.47 -10.65 49.54
N ASN A 516 15.32 -9.91 48.84
CA ASN A 516 15.92 -8.64 49.26
C ASN A 516 15.22 -7.41 48.67
N ASP A 517 14.06 -7.56 48.04
CA ASP A 517 13.31 -6.46 47.43
C ASP A 517 12.48 -5.73 48.48
N GLU A 518 12.49 -4.38 48.45
CA GLU A 518 11.73 -3.53 49.39
C GLU A 518 10.23 -3.80 49.35
N ARG A 519 9.71 -4.28 48.24
CA ARG A 519 8.29 -4.65 48.03
C ARG A 519 7.85 -5.88 48.84
N MET A 520 8.76 -6.61 49.45
CA MET A 520 8.44 -7.72 50.37
C MET A 520 7.83 -7.25 51.69
N GLU A 521 8.09 -6.00 52.11
CA GLU A 521 7.59 -5.39 53.35
C GLU A 521 6.26 -4.66 53.17
N ASP A 522 5.79 -4.51 51.91
CA ASP A 522 4.56 -3.79 51.57
C ASP A 522 3.30 -4.61 51.93
N ASP A 523 2.51 -4.15 52.87
CA ASP A 523 1.23 -4.74 53.28
C ASP A 523 0.05 -4.23 52.41
N VAL A 524 0.26 -4.11 51.09
CA VAL A 524 -0.76 -3.66 50.15
C VAL A 524 -1.61 -4.83 49.69
N ALA A 525 -2.94 -4.69 49.78
CA ALA A 525 -3.88 -5.72 49.32
C ALA A 525 -3.72 -6.02 47.79
N SER A 526 -3.85 -7.31 47.42
CA SER A 526 -3.59 -7.79 46.02
C SER A 526 -4.37 -7.01 44.96
N TYR A 527 -5.64 -6.67 45.20
CA TYR A 527 -6.47 -5.93 44.25
C TYR A 527 -6.04 -4.46 44.02
N LYS A 528 -5.22 -3.90 44.91
CA LYS A 528 -4.65 -2.56 44.78
C LYS A 528 -3.29 -2.54 44.06
N ARG A 529 -2.73 -3.72 43.79
CA ARG A 529 -1.44 -3.90 43.11
C ARG A 529 -1.61 -4.05 41.60
N ALA A 530 -2.83 -3.92 41.06
CA ALA A 530 -3.06 -3.95 39.62
C ALA A 530 -2.41 -2.72 38.98
N GLU A 531 -1.49 -2.94 38.07
CA GLU A 531 -0.84 -1.91 37.27
C GLU A 531 -1.51 -1.83 35.90
N ASP A 532 -1.54 -0.64 35.30
CA ASP A 532 -1.93 -0.45 33.91
C ASP A 532 -0.83 -1.00 32.97
N ILE A 533 -0.83 -2.32 32.83
CA ILE A 533 0.09 -3.00 31.93
C ILE A 533 -0.51 -2.92 30.52
N GLN A 534 0.02 -2.02 29.71
CA GLN A 534 -0.25 -2.07 28.28
C GLN A 534 0.35 -3.35 27.71
N PRO A 535 -0.39 -4.10 26.88
CA PRO A 535 0.15 -5.30 26.24
C PRO A 535 1.38 -4.91 25.44
N VAL A 536 2.54 -5.34 25.87
CA VAL A 536 3.79 -5.16 25.15
C VAL A 536 3.61 -5.90 23.83
N SER A 537 3.63 -5.17 22.71
CA SER A 537 3.72 -5.77 21.39
C SER A 537 4.85 -6.80 21.42
N THR A 538 4.52 -8.08 21.22
CA THR A 538 5.49 -9.17 21.17
C THR A 538 6.29 -9.19 19.87
N ASP A 539 6.12 -8.18 19.03
CA ASP A 539 6.93 -8.01 17.84
C ASP A 539 8.34 -7.55 18.23
N PRO A 540 9.38 -8.40 18.14
CA PRO A 540 10.75 -8.04 18.50
C PRO A 540 11.32 -6.93 17.60
N TYR A 541 10.65 -6.61 16.49
CA TYR A 541 11.01 -5.56 15.55
C TYR A 541 10.13 -4.30 15.69
N ALA A 542 9.12 -4.30 16.56
CA ALA A 542 8.41 -3.07 16.91
C ALA A 542 9.45 -2.12 17.56
N LEU A 543 9.96 -1.20 16.74
CA LEU A 543 10.70 -0.08 17.28
C LEU A 543 9.80 0.60 18.30
N LYS A 544 10.24 0.67 19.56
CA LYS A 544 9.59 1.49 20.58
C LYS A 544 9.41 2.85 19.94
N SER A 545 8.18 3.19 19.58
CA SER A 545 7.86 4.56 19.23
C SER A 545 8.28 5.37 20.44
N ASP A 546 9.27 6.24 20.29
CA ASP A 546 9.60 7.22 21.31
C ASP A 546 8.36 8.12 21.43
N GLU A 547 7.42 7.77 22.30
CA GLU A 547 6.17 8.48 22.56
C GLU A 547 6.38 9.94 22.95
N ASN A 548 7.62 10.35 23.15
CA ASN A 548 8.03 11.70 23.53
C ASN A 548 8.61 12.54 22.39
N LYS A 549 8.69 12.03 21.14
CA LYS A 549 9.09 12.90 20.02
C LYS A 549 7.85 13.64 19.51
N PRO A 550 7.86 14.99 19.48
CA PRO A 550 6.79 15.74 18.83
C PRO A 550 6.64 15.27 17.39
N ALA A 551 5.43 14.96 16.97
CA ALA A 551 5.13 14.58 15.59
C ALA A 551 5.74 15.62 14.66
N ARG A 552 6.44 15.18 13.61
CA ARG A 552 7.00 16.10 12.60
C ARG A 552 5.84 16.84 11.93
N PRO A 553 5.95 18.14 11.71
CA PRO A 553 4.91 18.90 11.03
C PRO A 553 4.73 18.34 9.60
N LYS A 554 3.49 18.23 9.13
CA LYS A 554 3.18 17.78 7.78
C LYS A 554 3.94 18.63 6.77
N GLN A 555 4.63 18.00 5.84
CA GLN A 555 5.38 18.68 4.80
C GLN A 555 4.42 19.26 3.76
N VAL A 556 4.72 20.46 3.29
CA VAL A 556 3.97 21.11 2.20
C VAL A 556 4.81 21.01 0.92
N PRO A 557 4.25 20.52 -0.19
CA PRO A 557 4.99 20.42 -1.43
C PRO A 557 5.44 21.79 -1.94
N VAL A 558 6.68 21.87 -2.41
CA VAL A 558 7.25 23.09 -3.01
C VAL A 558 6.52 23.41 -4.32
N ILE A 559 6.21 22.38 -5.11
CA ILE A 559 5.48 22.50 -6.37
C ILE A 559 4.03 22.08 -6.12
N LYS A 560 3.12 23.05 -6.10
CA LYS A 560 1.68 22.81 -5.88
C LYS A 560 0.91 22.57 -7.16
N ASN A 561 1.17 23.37 -8.22
CA ASN A 561 0.46 23.26 -9.50
C ASN A 561 1.37 23.73 -10.64
N ILE A 562 1.51 22.91 -11.67
CA ILE A 562 2.09 23.32 -12.95
C ILE A 562 0.95 23.36 -13.96
N THR A 563 0.68 24.56 -14.47
CA THR A 563 -0.32 24.74 -15.52
C THR A 563 0.24 24.33 -16.88
N ARG A 564 -0.58 23.72 -17.70
CA ARG A 564 -0.26 23.44 -19.10
C ARG A 564 -0.35 24.73 -19.91
N ASP A 565 0.56 24.93 -20.83
CA ASP A 565 0.63 26.17 -21.62
C ASP A 565 -0.43 26.20 -22.73
N THR A 566 -0.84 25.04 -23.22
CA THR A 566 -1.83 24.87 -24.27
C THR A 566 -2.90 23.87 -23.87
N PRO A 567 -4.17 24.06 -24.30
CA PRO A 567 -5.20 23.05 -24.12
C PRO A 567 -4.86 21.78 -24.91
N ALA A 568 -5.45 20.64 -24.51
CA ALA A 568 -5.26 19.38 -25.23
C ALA A 568 -5.68 19.53 -26.69
N PRO A 569 -4.91 18.96 -27.65
CA PRO A 569 -5.32 18.91 -29.05
C PRO A 569 -6.61 18.11 -29.18
N ALA A 570 -7.47 18.52 -30.12
CA ALA A 570 -8.71 17.79 -30.40
C ALA A 570 -8.38 16.39 -30.93
N HIS A 571 -9.06 15.39 -30.41
CA HIS A 571 -8.88 14.01 -30.85
C HIS A 571 -9.45 13.82 -32.25
N VAL A 572 -8.62 13.45 -33.20
CA VAL A 572 -9.04 13.07 -34.56
C VAL A 572 -8.98 11.55 -34.68
N GLU A 573 -10.13 10.91 -34.76
CA GLU A 573 -10.18 9.47 -35.05
C GLU A 573 -9.49 9.17 -36.36
N ARG A 574 -8.42 8.39 -36.34
CA ARG A 574 -7.82 7.85 -37.55
C ARG A 574 -8.81 6.86 -38.17
N LYS A 575 -9.41 7.22 -39.31
CA LYS A 575 -10.12 6.25 -40.15
C LYS A 575 -9.13 5.20 -40.59
N LYS A 576 -9.34 3.94 -40.18
CA LYS A 576 -8.64 2.79 -40.76
C LYS A 576 -8.95 2.82 -42.28
N GLU A 577 -7.96 3.07 -43.11
CA GLU A 577 -8.06 2.80 -44.56
C GLU A 577 -8.27 1.29 -44.71
N GLU A 578 -9.49 0.90 -45.06
CA GLU A 578 -9.77 -0.44 -45.53
C GLU A 578 -8.96 -0.63 -46.83
N GLU A 579 -7.87 -1.40 -46.78
CA GLU A 579 -7.24 -1.96 -47.95
C GLU A 579 -8.30 -2.73 -48.75
N LYS A 580 -8.78 -2.13 -49.82
CA LYS A 580 -9.57 -2.81 -50.85
C LYS A 580 -8.70 -3.93 -51.43
N LYS A 581 -8.89 -5.15 -50.93
CA LYS A 581 -8.42 -6.36 -51.61
C LYS A 581 -9.15 -6.43 -52.93
N GLU A 582 -8.45 -6.14 -54.04
CA GLU A 582 -8.91 -6.48 -55.39
C GLU A 582 -9.18 -7.98 -55.45
N PRO A 583 -10.30 -8.41 -56.05
CA PRO A 583 -10.58 -9.81 -56.25
C PRO A 583 -9.58 -10.40 -57.25
N PRO A 584 -9.08 -11.63 -57.07
CA PRO A 584 -8.17 -12.27 -58.00
C PRO A 584 -8.87 -12.50 -59.35
N ALA A 585 -8.23 -12.00 -60.43
CA ALA A 585 -8.68 -12.22 -61.82
C ALA A 585 -8.71 -13.74 -62.11
N ALA A 586 -9.87 -14.19 -62.55
CA ALA A 586 -10.05 -15.55 -63.04
C ALA A 586 -9.16 -15.79 -64.27
N LYS A 587 -8.39 -16.86 -64.22
CA LYS A 587 -7.91 -17.60 -65.42
C LYS A 587 -8.25 -19.07 -65.22
#